data_ee94f71a56ed4d9ebea32a00e73f3cb0
#
_entry.id   ee94f71a56ed4d9ebea32a00e73f3cb0
#
_cell.length_a   1.000
_cell.length_b   1.000
_cell.length_c   1.000
_cell.angle_alpha   90.00
_cell.angle_beta   90.00
_cell.angle_gamma   90.00
#
_symmetry.space_group_name_H-M   'P 1'
#
loop_
_entity.id
_entity.type
_entity.pdbx_description
1 polymer ?
#
loop_
_entity_poly.entity_id
_entity_poly.type
_entity_poly.pdbx_seq_one_letter_code
_entity_poly.pdbx_strand_id
1 'polypeptide(L)'
;MMLRVLLFTITLFTAVAQAASPVVLQRPISLDTGSGQLFGSLLLPQSDKPVPVVLIIAGSGPTDRNGNSADGARNDSLKRLAWVLARHNIASVRYDKRGVAASLAATPDERNLTLAAYVADAVAWGKLLKADKRMGPLIVLGHSEGALVAALAAPQLEPAGVISLSGSARPVDQVIRQQLADHLPPALLLRSNEILDHLKAGQVDADVPRPLEGIFRPSVQPYLISLFRADPSAAFARLDMPALIIQGTNDIQVGVGDARQLKQAKPDAQLTVIEGMNHVMRIVPNNVKQQLASYNDPKLPLAAELGQRIVSFIEGLQPR
;
A
#
# COMPACT_ATOMS: atom_id res chain seq x y z
N MET A 1 36.96 -63.52 32.84
CA MET A 1 36.01 -63.51 31.71
C MET A 1 35.24 -62.18 31.76
N MET A 2 35.71 -61.13 31.03
CA MET A 2 35.15 -59.78 31.05
C MET A 2 34.22 -59.65 29.85
N LEU A 3 32.92 -59.38 30.13
CA LEU A 3 31.87 -59.15 29.13
C LEU A 3 31.94 -57.67 28.70
N ARG A 4 32.31 -57.36 27.43
CA ARG A 4 32.27 -56.04 26.86
C ARG A 4 30.87 -55.77 26.27
N VAL A 5 30.13 -54.89 26.90
CA VAL A 5 28.86 -54.38 26.36
C VAL A 5 29.18 -53.28 25.35
N LEU A 6 28.83 -53.46 24.07
CA LEU A 6 28.92 -52.49 23.01
C LEU A 6 27.60 -51.67 23.01
N LEU A 7 27.66 -50.39 23.43
CA LEU A 7 26.56 -49.46 23.25
C LEU A 7 26.55 -48.93 21.78
N PHE A 8 25.52 -49.30 21.03
CA PHE A 8 25.24 -48.71 19.73
C PHE A 8 24.42 -47.41 19.95
N THR A 9 25.03 -46.25 19.73
CA THR A 9 24.31 -44.97 19.68
C THR A 9 23.73 -44.77 18.28
N ILE A 10 22.40 -44.88 18.17
CA ILE A 10 21.66 -44.54 16.94
C ILE A 10 21.49 -43.04 16.91
N THR A 11 22.26 -42.35 16.06
CA THR A 11 22.05 -40.91 15.74
C THR A 11 20.91 -40.81 14.73
N LEU A 12 19.73 -40.35 15.20
CA LEU A 12 18.64 -39.95 14.29
C LEU A 12 19.03 -38.63 13.59
N PHE A 13 19.36 -38.71 12.32
CA PHE A 13 19.42 -37.57 11.45
C PHE A 13 17.98 -37.16 11.08
N THR A 14 17.44 -36.13 11.72
CA THR A 14 16.24 -35.46 11.25
C THR A 14 16.61 -34.63 10.01
N ALA A 15 16.29 -35.14 8.83
CA ALA A 15 16.36 -34.34 7.60
C ALA A 15 15.31 -33.26 7.68
N VAL A 16 15.72 -32.01 7.91
CA VAL A 16 14.86 -30.83 7.72
C VAL A 16 14.65 -30.71 6.20
N ALA A 17 13.49 -31.15 5.75
CA ALA A 17 13.06 -30.91 4.36
C ALA A 17 12.96 -29.41 4.14
N GLN A 18 13.92 -28.84 3.44
CA GLN A 18 13.88 -27.45 3.01
C GLN A 18 12.82 -27.37 1.91
N ALA A 19 11.66 -26.78 2.23
CA ALA A 19 10.61 -26.60 1.25
C ALA A 19 11.18 -25.77 0.06
N ALA A 20 11.12 -26.33 -1.13
CA ALA A 20 11.54 -25.63 -2.34
C ALA A 20 10.69 -24.37 -2.50
N SER A 21 11.32 -23.26 -2.87
CA SER A 21 10.58 -22.03 -3.17
C SER A 21 9.57 -22.29 -4.29
N PRO A 22 8.32 -21.81 -4.16
CA PRO A 22 7.30 -22.07 -5.17
C PRO A 22 7.71 -21.48 -6.53
N VAL A 23 7.34 -22.17 -7.59
CA VAL A 23 7.43 -21.63 -8.95
C VAL A 23 6.38 -20.54 -9.06
N VAL A 24 6.78 -19.34 -9.48
CA VAL A 24 5.91 -18.17 -9.56
C VAL A 24 5.69 -17.77 -11.00
N LEU A 25 4.45 -17.77 -11.43
CA LEU A 25 4.03 -17.21 -12.71
C LEU A 25 3.92 -15.68 -12.57
N GLN A 26 4.69 -14.95 -13.37
CA GLN A 26 4.55 -13.51 -13.52
C GLN A 26 3.91 -13.21 -14.87
N ARG A 27 2.78 -12.49 -14.88
CA ARG A 27 2.09 -12.09 -16.11
C ARG A 27 1.60 -10.64 -16.04
N PRO A 28 1.57 -9.93 -17.18
CA PRO A 28 0.76 -8.73 -17.31
C PRO A 28 -0.72 -9.11 -17.16
N ILE A 29 -1.49 -8.20 -16.59
CA ILE A 29 -2.94 -8.30 -16.47
C ILE A 29 -3.52 -6.92 -16.75
N SER A 30 -4.70 -6.85 -17.34
CA SER A 30 -5.39 -5.60 -17.62
C SER A 30 -6.86 -5.69 -17.23
N LEU A 31 -7.44 -4.54 -16.97
CA LEU A 31 -8.84 -4.36 -16.61
C LEU A 31 -9.44 -3.26 -17.48
N ASP A 32 -10.51 -3.57 -18.19
CA ASP A 32 -11.35 -2.55 -18.84
C ASP A 32 -12.37 -2.05 -17.81
N THR A 33 -12.35 -0.75 -17.56
CA THR A 33 -13.27 -0.07 -16.61
C THR A 33 -14.49 0.52 -17.31
N GLY A 34 -14.60 0.36 -18.63
CA GLY A 34 -15.60 1.04 -19.46
C GLY A 34 -15.28 2.51 -19.74
N SER A 35 -14.42 3.13 -18.93
CA SER A 35 -13.90 4.51 -19.12
C SER A 35 -12.41 4.55 -19.46
N GLY A 36 -11.77 3.41 -19.58
CA GLY A 36 -10.35 3.26 -19.94
C GLY A 36 -9.76 1.95 -19.42
N GLN A 37 -8.63 1.57 -20.00
CA GLN A 37 -7.93 0.34 -19.66
C GLN A 37 -6.87 0.60 -18.58
N LEU A 38 -6.89 -0.21 -17.52
CA LEU A 38 -5.87 -0.22 -16.47
C LEU A 38 -4.96 -1.43 -16.65
N PHE A 39 -3.69 -1.24 -16.37
CA PHE A 39 -2.66 -2.26 -16.53
C PHE A 39 -2.04 -2.63 -15.19
N GLY A 40 -1.83 -3.92 -14.98
CA GLY A 40 -1.27 -4.47 -13.76
C GLY A 40 -0.25 -5.57 -14.01
N SER A 41 0.23 -6.12 -12.92
CA SER A 41 1.11 -7.29 -12.87
C SER A 41 0.58 -8.29 -11.85
N LEU A 42 0.31 -9.50 -12.32
CA LEU A 42 -0.05 -10.65 -11.50
C LEU A 42 1.21 -11.44 -11.16
N LEU A 43 1.42 -11.74 -9.89
CA LEU A 43 2.29 -12.82 -9.42
C LEU A 43 1.39 -13.93 -8.87
N LEU A 44 1.49 -15.13 -9.44
CA LEU A 44 0.70 -16.29 -9.06
C LEU A 44 1.64 -17.46 -8.77
N PRO A 45 1.77 -17.89 -7.51
CA PRO A 45 2.45 -19.12 -7.17
C PRO A 45 1.76 -20.34 -7.78
N GLN A 46 2.54 -21.29 -8.25
CA GLN A 46 2.00 -22.57 -8.73
C GLN A 46 1.43 -23.37 -7.55
N SER A 47 0.15 -23.73 -7.65
CA SER A 47 -0.56 -24.49 -6.61
C SER A 47 -1.70 -25.29 -7.23
N ASP A 48 -1.96 -26.47 -6.67
CA ASP A 48 -3.11 -27.32 -7.04
C ASP A 48 -4.43 -26.85 -6.37
N LYS A 49 -4.33 -25.89 -5.45
CA LYS A 49 -5.47 -25.32 -4.73
C LYS A 49 -5.49 -23.81 -4.93
N PRO A 50 -6.67 -23.17 -4.84
CA PRO A 50 -6.76 -21.72 -4.83
C PRO A 50 -5.88 -21.11 -3.72
N VAL A 51 -5.09 -20.09 -4.06
CA VAL A 51 -4.21 -19.40 -3.12
C VAL A 51 -4.81 -18.04 -2.72
N PRO A 52 -4.57 -17.55 -1.49
CA PRO A 52 -4.96 -16.19 -1.12
C PRO A 52 -4.39 -15.18 -2.12
N VAL A 53 -5.14 -14.12 -2.41
CA VAL A 53 -4.70 -13.07 -3.33
C VAL A 53 -4.76 -11.70 -2.68
N VAL A 54 -3.68 -10.93 -2.83
CA VAL A 54 -3.58 -9.55 -2.34
C VAL A 54 -3.70 -8.58 -3.51
N LEU A 55 -4.72 -7.72 -3.47
CA LEU A 55 -4.79 -6.53 -4.32
C LEU A 55 -3.98 -5.42 -3.66
N ILE A 56 -2.88 -4.99 -4.28
CA ILE A 56 -1.98 -3.97 -3.76
C ILE A 56 -2.28 -2.64 -4.44
N ILE A 57 -2.66 -1.64 -3.63
CA ILE A 57 -3.02 -0.28 -4.07
C ILE A 57 -1.89 0.67 -3.70
N ALA A 58 -1.32 1.35 -4.70
CA ALA A 58 -0.22 2.30 -4.52
C ALA A 58 -0.66 3.58 -3.81
N GLY A 59 0.32 4.30 -3.24
CA GLY A 59 0.14 5.60 -2.58
C GLY A 59 -0.17 6.75 -3.53
N SER A 60 -0.13 7.98 -2.97
CA SER A 60 -0.45 9.23 -3.67
C SER A 60 0.46 9.54 -4.87
N GLY A 61 0.05 10.54 -5.65
CA GLY A 61 0.80 11.04 -6.81
C GLY A 61 0.93 10.04 -7.95
N PRO A 62 1.85 10.26 -8.90
CA PRO A 62 2.06 9.41 -10.08
C PRO A 62 2.87 8.15 -9.75
N THR A 63 2.53 7.48 -8.64
CA THR A 63 3.17 6.26 -8.18
C THR A 63 2.65 5.05 -8.96
N ASP A 64 3.56 4.35 -9.64
CA ASP A 64 3.27 3.18 -10.46
C ASP A 64 3.01 1.91 -9.61
N ARG A 65 2.66 0.82 -10.28
CA ARG A 65 2.40 -0.50 -9.68
C ARG A 65 3.60 -1.09 -8.93
N ASN A 66 4.81 -0.60 -9.14
CA ASN A 66 6.03 -1.08 -8.48
C ASN A 66 6.40 -0.25 -7.24
N GLY A 67 5.74 0.90 -7.04
CA GLY A 67 6.05 1.86 -5.99
C GLY A 67 7.04 2.93 -6.45
N ASN A 68 7.23 3.11 -7.76
CA ASN A 68 8.11 4.12 -8.34
C ASN A 68 7.31 5.34 -8.78
N SER A 69 7.93 6.52 -8.75
CA SER A 69 7.33 7.77 -9.23
C SER A 69 7.92 8.19 -10.57
N ALA A 70 7.10 8.78 -11.43
CA ALA A 70 7.54 9.38 -12.68
C ALA A 70 8.59 10.50 -12.47
N ASP A 71 8.57 11.16 -11.31
CA ASP A 71 9.50 12.22 -10.92
C ASP A 71 10.90 11.71 -10.52
N GLY A 72 11.15 10.42 -10.70
CA GLY A 72 12.46 9.80 -10.55
C GLY A 72 12.67 8.96 -9.30
N ALA A 73 11.77 8.97 -8.32
CA ALA A 73 11.87 8.09 -7.16
C ALA A 73 11.70 6.62 -7.57
N ARG A 74 12.73 5.81 -7.31
CA ARG A 74 12.79 4.42 -7.77
C ARG A 74 13.24 3.48 -6.67
N ASN A 75 12.28 2.83 -6.01
CA ASN A 75 12.53 1.94 -4.88
C ASN A 75 11.97 0.52 -5.05
N ASP A 76 11.09 0.27 -6.01
CA ASP A 76 10.47 -1.04 -6.30
C ASP A 76 9.80 -1.68 -5.05
N SER A 77 9.34 -0.89 -4.07
CA SER A 77 8.86 -1.45 -2.79
C SER A 77 7.63 -2.34 -2.96
N LEU A 78 6.64 -1.94 -3.74
CA LEU A 78 5.43 -2.76 -3.96
C LEU A 78 5.74 -4.01 -4.80
N LYS A 79 6.66 -3.90 -5.77
CA LYS A 79 7.14 -5.06 -6.53
C LYS A 79 7.85 -6.07 -5.62
N ARG A 80 8.71 -5.60 -4.72
CA ARG A 80 9.41 -6.46 -3.75
C ARG A 80 8.44 -7.11 -2.76
N LEU A 81 7.45 -6.35 -2.28
CA LEU A 81 6.41 -6.90 -1.41
C LEU A 81 5.65 -8.04 -2.11
N ALA A 82 5.26 -7.85 -3.37
CA ALA A 82 4.60 -8.89 -4.15
C ALA A 82 5.45 -10.17 -4.28
N TRP A 83 6.78 -10.04 -4.43
CA TRP A 83 7.68 -11.20 -4.43
C TRP A 83 7.83 -11.87 -3.05
N VAL A 84 7.76 -11.09 -1.96
CA VAL A 84 7.72 -11.66 -0.60
C VAL A 84 6.46 -12.52 -0.44
N LEU A 85 5.30 -12.01 -0.81
CA LEU A 85 4.02 -12.73 -0.77
C LEU A 85 4.06 -14.02 -1.61
N ALA A 86 4.56 -13.92 -2.85
CA ALA A 86 4.62 -15.06 -3.76
C ALA A 86 5.46 -16.23 -3.21
N ARG A 87 6.55 -15.95 -2.48
CA ARG A 87 7.36 -16.98 -1.82
C ARG A 87 6.62 -17.71 -0.67
N HIS A 88 5.54 -17.12 -0.18
CA HIS A 88 4.66 -17.70 0.85
C HIS A 88 3.33 -18.19 0.28
N ASN A 89 3.30 -18.60 -1.00
CA ASN A 89 2.11 -19.10 -1.68
C ASN A 89 0.92 -18.12 -1.67
N ILE A 90 1.18 -16.82 -1.66
CA ILE A 90 0.16 -15.76 -1.72
C ILE A 90 0.30 -15.06 -3.07
N ALA A 91 -0.77 -15.11 -3.87
CA ALA A 91 -0.83 -14.38 -5.13
C ALA A 91 -0.96 -12.87 -4.86
N SER A 92 -0.57 -12.04 -5.84
CA SER A 92 -0.80 -10.61 -5.75
C SER A 92 -1.04 -9.98 -7.12
N VAL A 93 -1.89 -8.97 -7.13
CA VAL A 93 -2.02 -8.04 -8.25
C VAL A 93 -1.69 -6.64 -7.75
N ARG A 94 -0.83 -5.96 -8.48
CA ARG A 94 -0.54 -4.54 -8.34
C ARG A 94 -0.76 -3.88 -9.68
N TYR A 95 -1.35 -2.70 -9.70
CA TYR A 95 -1.77 -2.02 -10.93
C TYR A 95 -1.34 -0.56 -10.93
N ASP A 96 -1.17 0.00 -12.11
CA ASP A 96 -1.02 1.44 -12.29
C ASP A 96 -2.39 2.08 -12.15
N LYS A 97 -2.48 3.07 -11.28
CA LYS A 97 -3.72 3.85 -11.13
C LYS A 97 -4.04 4.56 -12.46
N ARG A 98 -5.32 4.88 -12.69
CA ARG A 98 -5.70 5.68 -13.86
C ARG A 98 -4.91 6.99 -13.92
N GLY A 99 -4.48 7.39 -15.08
CA GLY A 99 -3.62 8.56 -15.26
C GLY A 99 -2.14 8.34 -14.90
N VAL A 100 -1.72 7.09 -14.58
CA VAL A 100 -0.35 6.79 -14.17
C VAL A 100 0.26 5.70 -15.07
N ALA A 101 1.53 5.88 -15.43
CA ALA A 101 2.36 4.92 -16.15
C ALA A 101 1.63 4.28 -17.34
N ALA A 102 1.48 2.93 -17.39
CA ALA A 102 0.81 2.27 -18.50
C ALA A 102 -0.70 2.57 -18.57
N SER A 103 -1.32 3.00 -17.47
CA SER A 103 -2.73 3.38 -17.39
C SER A 103 -2.98 4.89 -17.64
N LEU A 104 -1.99 5.60 -18.19
CA LEU A 104 -2.09 7.05 -18.45
C LEU A 104 -3.33 7.41 -19.29
N ALA A 105 -3.60 6.64 -20.32
CA ALA A 105 -4.73 6.87 -21.23
C ALA A 105 -6.12 6.66 -20.58
N ALA A 106 -6.21 6.04 -19.40
CA ALA A 106 -7.48 5.86 -18.70
C ALA A 106 -8.03 7.15 -18.06
N THR A 107 -7.21 8.21 -17.97
CA THR A 107 -7.63 9.56 -17.58
C THR A 107 -6.77 10.55 -18.37
N PRO A 108 -7.14 10.87 -19.62
CA PRO A 108 -6.39 11.80 -20.46
C PRO A 108 -6.35 13.22 -19.90
N ASP A 109 -7.38 13.61 -19.16
CA ASP A 109 -7.49 14.90 -18.48
C ASP A 109 -7.53 14.69 -16.96
N GLU A 110 -6.47 15.11 -16.27
CA GLU A 110 -6.34 15.00 -14.82
C GLU A 110 -7.47 15.71 -14.06
N ARG A 111 -8.11 16.72 -14.65
CA ARG A 111 -9.25 17.43 -14.05
C ARG A 111 -10.46 16.54 -13.80
N ASN A 112 -10.55 15.40 -14.49
CA ASN A 112 -11.62 14.42 -14.33
C ASN A 112 -11.32 13.37 -13.28
N LEU A 113 -10.13 13.41 -12.65
CA LEU A 113 -9.75 12.47 -11.63
C LEU A 113 -10.47 12.76 -10.30
N THR A 114 -10.92 11.71 -9.63
CA THR A 114 -11.54 11.78 -8.29
C THR A 114 -11.13 10.60 -7.44
N LEU A 115 -11.22 10.75 -6.10
CA LEU A 115 -11.05 9.63 -5.18
C LEU A 115 -12.06 8.51 -5.47
N ALA A 116 -13.30 8.85 -5.81
CA ALA A 116 -14.33 7.87 -6.16
C ALA A 116 -13.95 7.01 -7.37
N ALA A 117 -13.25 7.58 -8.36
CA ALA A 117 -12.74 6.84 -9.50
C ALA A 117 -11.68 5.81 -9.08
N TYR A 118 -10.76 6.18 -8.20
CA TYR A 118 -9.77 5.23 -7.66
C TYR A 118 -10.42 4.11 -6.85
N VAL A 119 -11.44 4.43 -6.06
CA VAL A 119 -12.22 3.43 -5.32
C VAL A 119 -12.94 2.48 -6.27
N ALA A 120 -13.60 3.00 -7.31
CA ALA A 120 -14.27 2.19 -8.32
C ALA A 120 -13.30 1.25 -9.06
N ASP A 121 -12.11 1.72 -9.39
CA ASP A 121 -11.06 0.91 -10.00
C ASP A 121 -10.61 -0.23 -9.06
N ALA A 122 -10.38 0.06 -7.79
CA ALA A 122 -10.01 -0.96 -6.80
C ALA A 122 -11.12 -2.01 -6.64
N VAL A 123 -12.39 -1.59 -6.65
CA VAL A 123 -13.56 -2.49 -6.63
C VAL A 123 -13.59 -3.37 -7.89
N ALA A 124 -13.36 -2.80 -9.06
CA ALA A 124 -13.36 -3.56 -10.31
C ALA A 124 -12.22 -4.59 -10.36
N TRP A 125 -11.01 -4.21 -9.93
CA TRP A 125 -9.89 -5.16 -9.77
C TRP A 125 -10.21 -6.28 -8.78
N GLY A 126 -10.75 -5.95 -7.62
CA GLY A 126 -11.12 -6.95 -6.61
C GLY A 126 -12.19 -7.93 -7.12
N LYS A 127 -13.20 -7.45 -7.85
CA LYS A 127 -14.22 -8.31 -8.49
C LYS A 127 -13.59 -9.23 -9.53
N LEU A 128 -12.67 -8.74 -10.37
CA LEU A 128 -11.93 -9.55 -11.33
C LEU A 128 -11.17 -10.68 -10.63
N LEU A 129 -10.50 -10.38 -9.51
CA LEU A 129 -9.75 -11.38 -8.75
C LEU A 129 -10.66 -12.40 -8.07
N LYS A 130 -11.79 -12.00 -7.52
CA LYS A 130 -12.78 -12.91 -6.92
C LYS A 130 -13.43 -13.86 -7.95
N ALA A 131 -13.47 -13.48 -9.22
CA ALA A 131 -13.99 -14.31 -10.30
C ALA A 131 -12.99 -15.36 -10.83
N ASP A 132 -11.70 -15.22 -10.52
CA ASP A 132 -10.67 -16.17 -10.95
C ASP A 132 -10.60 -17.37 -10.01
N LYS A 133 -10.96 -18.54 -10.49
CA LYS A 133 -11.01 -19.79 -9.71
C LYS A 133 -9.66 -20.23 -9.10
N ARG A 134 -8.55 -19.67 -9.57
CA ARG A 134 -7.22 -19.92 -9.01
C ARG A 134 -6.97 -19.13 -7.73
N MET A 135 -7.79 -18.11 -7.47
CA MET A 135 -7.69 -17.23 -6.31
C MET A 135 -8.61 -17.73 -5.19
N GLY A 136 -8.06 -17.75 -3.97
CA GLY A 136 -8.78 -17.99 -2.73
C GLY A 136 -9.24 -16.66 -2.11
N PRO A 137 -9.13 -16.52 -0.77
CA PRO A 137 -9.54 -15.29 -0.10
C PRO A 137 -8.86 -14.05 -0.66
N LEU A 138 -9.65 -13.00 -0.96
CA LEU A 138 -9.16 -11.69 -1.38
C LEU A 138 -8.77 -10.87 -0.15
N ILE A 139 -7.56 -10.32 -0.18
CA ILE A 139 -7.08 -9.31 0.78
C ILE A 139 -6.84 -8.00 0.01
N VAL A 140 -7.24 -6.87 0.58
CA VAL A 140 -6.95 -5.56 -0.01
C VAL A 140 -5.89 -4.87 0.84
N LEU A 141 -4.73 -4.59 0.24
CA LEU A 141 -3.62 -3.89 0.87
C LEU A 141 -3.46 -2.53 0.21
N GLY A 142 -3.57 -1.47 1.00
CA GLY A 142 -3.27 -0.12 0.54
C GLY A 142 -2.02 0.45 1.21
N HIS A 143 -1.16 1.08 0.42
CA HIS A 143 0.01 1.81 0.90
C HIS A 143 -0.27 3.32 0.90
N SER A 144 -0.01 4.00 2.02
CA SER A 144 -0.21 5.46 2.15
C SER A 144 -1.65 5.86 1.79
N GLU A 145 -1.88 6.74 0.82
CA GLU A 145 -3.21 7.08 0.29
C GLU A 145 -3.99 5.84 -0.17
N GLY A 146 -3.31 4.83 -0.70
CA GLY A 146 -3.92 3.57 -1.08
C GLY A 146 -4.63 2.86 0.08
N ALA A 147 -4.25 3.12 1.34
CA ALA A 147 -4.92 2.59 2.51
C ALA A 147 -6.34 3.16 2.67
N LEU A 148 -6.53 4.45 2.37
CA LEU A 148 -7.87 5.06 2.31
C LEU A 148 -8.70 4.45 1.17
N VAL A 149 -8.10 4.29 -0.02
CA VAL A 149 -8.79 3.65 -1.16
C VAL A 149 -9.20 2.22 -0.81
N ALA A 150 -8.32 1.46 -0.16
CA ALA A 150 -8.61 0.10 0.31
C ALA A 150 -9.79 0.07 1.30
N ALA A 151 -9.79 0.96 2.30
CA ALA A 151 -10.86 1.05 3.28
C ALA A 151 -12.21 1.43 2.65
N LEU A 152 -12.21 2.35 1.68
CA LEU A 152 -13.43 2.77 0.97
C LEU A 152 -13.95 1.72 -0.02
N ALA A 153 -13.08 0.91 -0.61
CA ALA A 153 -13.46 -0.17 -1.53
C ALA A 153 -13.96 -1.42 -0.81
N ALA A 154 -13.48 -1.66 0.42
CA ALA A 154 -13.74 -2.88 1.18
C ALA A 154 -15.24 -3.22 1.38
N PRO A 155 -16.16 -2.27 1.69
CA PRO A 155 -17.58 -2.58 1.84
C PRO A 155 -18.24 -3.14 0.59
N GLN A 156 -17.73 -2.80 -0.61
CA GLN A 156 -18.25 -3.31 -1.89
C GLN A 156 -17.57 -4.61 -2.32
N LEU A 157 -16.41 -4.91 -1.77
CA LEU A 157 -15.61 -6.10 -2.09
C LEU A 157 -15.81 -7.22 -1.09
N GLU A 158 -16.14 -6.90 0.15
CA GLU A 158 -16.20 -7.86 1.24
C GLU A 158 -14.96 -8.78 1.24
N PRO A 159 -13.74 -8.22 1.34
CA PRO A 159 -12.52 -9.01 1.33
C PRO A 159 -12.39 -9.79 2.64
N ALA A 160 -11.57 -10.84 2.65
CA ALA A 160 -11.25 -11.58 3.86
C ALA A 160 -10.50 -10.74 4.89
N GLY A 161 -9.76 -9.72 4.42
CA GLY A 161 -9.07 -8.77 5.30
C GLY A 161 -8.60 -7.52 4.55
N VAL A 162 -8.33 -6.46 5.33
CA VAL A 162 -7.78 -5.18 4.85
C VAL A 162 -6.47 -4.90 5.55
N ILE A 163 -5.47 -4.42 4.79
CA ILE A 163 -4.17 -4.04 5.33
C ILE A 163 -3.91 -2.56 5.02
N SER A 164 -3.76 -1.75 6.07
CA SER A 164 -3.28 -0.37 6.00
C SER A 164 -1.78 -0.35 6.25
N LEU A 165 -1.00 -0.08 5.21
CA LEU A 165 0.45 0.04 5.27
C LEU A 165 0.86 1.50 5.15
N SER A 166 1.41 2.09 6.21
CA SER A 166 1.78 3.51 6.29
C SER A 166 0.62 4.46 5.92
N GLY A 167 -0.62 4.08 6.27
CA GLY A 167 -1.82 4.86 5.99
C GLY A 167 -2.07 5.93 7.05
N SER A 168 -2.54 7.12 6.62
CA SER A 168 -2.94 8.19 7.54
C SER A 168 -4.31 7.92 8.16
N ALA A 169 -4.48 8.33 9.40
CA ALA A 169 -5.77 8.41 10.09
C ALA A 169 -6.46 9.77 9.89
N ARG A 170 -5.66 10.79 9.59
CA ARG A 170 -6.12 12.17 9.45
C ARG A 170 -6.54 12.48 8.01
N PRO A 171 -7.50 13.40 7.82
CA PRO A 171 -7.79 13.97 6.50
C PRO A 171 -6.51 14.48 5.82
N VAL A 172 -6.42 14.26 4.51
CA VAL A 172 -5.17 14.50 3.76
C VAL A 172 -4.76 15.97 3.73
N ASP A 173 -5.72 16.92 3.79
CA ASP A 173 -5.43 18.35 3.94
C ASP A 173 -4.58 18.63 5.18
N GLN A 174 -4.86 17.95 6.30
CA GLN A 174 -4.08 18.11 7.54
C GLN A 174 -2.68 17.51 7.42
N VAL A 175 -2.55 16.37 6.74
CA VAL A 175 -1.24 15.75 6.49
C VAL A 175 -0.37 16.65 5.62
N ILE A 176 -0.92 17.20 4.52
CA ILE A 176 -0.20 18.12 3.63
C ILE A 176 0.22 19.38 4.39
N ARG A 177 -0.66 19.98 5.22
CA ARG A 177 -0.30 21.15 6.04
C ARG A 177 0.90 20.86 6.93
N GLN A 178 0.90 19.73 7.62
CA GLN A 178 2.02 19.35 8.48
C GLN A 178 3.31 19.15 7.67
N GLN A 179 3.24 18.42 6.56
CA GLN A 179 4.42 18.19 5.71
C GLN A 179 5.01 19.49 5.15
N LEU A 180 4.18 20.48 4.82
CA LEU A 180 4.64 21.76 4.28
C LEU A 180 5.16 22.71 5.38
N ALA A 181 4.66 22.61 6.61
CA ALA A 181 5.00 23.49 7.70
C ALA A 181 6.52 23.54 7.99
N ASP A 182 7.18 22.38 7.89
CA ASP A 182 8.60 22.24 8.21
C ASP A 182 9.53 22.53 7.01
N HIS A 183 8.96 22.78 5.81
CA HIS A 183 9.74 22.78 4.56
C HIS A 183 9.59 24.07 3.76
N LEU A 184 8.55 24.88 4.01
CA LEU A 184 8.28 26.09 3.23
C LEU A 184 8.69 27.37 3.97
N PRO A 185 9.22 28.37 3.25
CA PRO A 185 9.35 29.72 3.77
C PRO A 185 7.99 30.29 4.20
N PRO A 186 7.94 31.22 5.19
CA PRO A 186 6.68 31.72 5.78
C PRO A 186 5.65 32.22 4.77
N ALA A 187 6.07 32.96 3.74
CA ALA A 187 5.14 33.48 2.73
C ALA A 187 4.51 32.39 1.86
N LEU A 188 5.28 31.34 1.48
CA LEU A 188 4.75 30.20 0.73
C LEU A 188 3.91 29.29 1.63
N LEU A 189 4.25 29.17 2.91
CA LEU A 189 3.46 28.43 3.87
C LEU A 189 2.08 29.08 4.08
N LEU A 190 2.04 30.41 4.24
CA LEU A 190 0.79 31.14 4.33
C LEU A 190 -0.08 30.88 3.08
N ARG A 191 0.51 31.07 1.89
CA ARG A 191 -0.20 30.87 0.63
C ARG A 191 -0.68 29.42 0.44
N SER A 192 0.12 28.44 0.81
CA SER A 192 -0.27 27.03 0.76
C SER A 192 -1.47 26.72 1.67
N ASN A 193 -1.53 27.34 2.85
CA ASN A 193 -2.65 27.19 3.76
C ASN A 193 -3.93 27.82 3.21
N GLU A 194 -3.86 28.99 2.56
CA GLU A 194 -5.00 29.61 1.86
C GLU A 194 -5.55 28.70 0.75
N ILE A 195 -4.65 28.14 -0.09
CA ILE A 195 -5.04 27.19 -1.14
C ILE A 195 -5.73 25.98 -0.53
N LEU A 196 -5.16 25.39 0.53
CA LEU A 196 -5.75 24.24 1.23
C LEU A 196 -7.15 24.57 1.81
N ASP A 197 -7.35 25.78 2.34
CA ASP A 197 -8.67 26.21 2.84
C ASP A 197 -9.69 26.34 1.70
N HIS A 198 -9.31 26.94 0.56
CA HIS A 198 -10.16 27.01 -0.62
C HIS A 198 -10.55 25.62 -1.12
N LEU A 199 -9.56 24.72 -1.28
CA LEU A 199 -9.81 23.34 -1.74
C LEU A 199 -10.70 22.56 -0.78
N LYS A 200 -10.51 22.74 0.54
CA LYS A 200 -11.36 22.13 1.54
C LYS A 200 -12.80 22.63 1.50
N ALA A 201 -12.99 23.92 1.14
CA ALA A 201 -14.30 24.50 0.89
C ALA A 201 -14.89 24.07 -0.48
N GLY A 202 -14.18 23.30 -1.28
CA GLY A 202 -14.60 22.85 -2.61
C GLY A 202 -14.38 23.88 -3.71
N GLN A 203 -13.54 24.88 -3.46
CA GLN A 203 -13.22 25.96 -4.38
C GLN A 203 -11.85 25.73 -5.00
N VAL A 204 -11.74 25.87 -6.32
CA VAL A 204 -10.47 25.85 -7.02
C VAL A 204 -9.74 27.18 -6.87
N ASP A 205 -8.43 27.14 -6.83
CA ASP A 205 -7.54 28.29 -6.76
C ASP A 205 -6.65 28.32 -8.00
N ALA A 206 -6.86 29.29 -8.88
CA ALA A 206 -6.12 29.40 -10.13
C ALA A 206 -4.75 30.05 -9.96
N ASP A 207 -4.55 30.86 -8.90
CA ASP A 207 -3.32 31.57 -8.62
C ASP A 207 -2.39 30.76 -7.72
N VAL A 208 -1.76 29.74 -8.30
CA VAL A 208 -0.82 28.87 -7.58
C VAL A 208 0.61 29.31 -7.85
N PRO A 209 1.37 29.72 -6.82
CA PRO A 209 2.78 30.02 -7.00
C PRO A 209 3.57 28.84 -7.56
N ARG A 210 4.48 29.08 -8.49
CA ARG A 210 5.28 28.06 -9.17
C ARG A 210 5.91 27.01 -8.24
N PRO A 211 6.47 27.38 -7.06
CA PRO A 211 7.01 26.36 -6.13
C PRO A 211 5.94 25.41 -5.55
N LEU A 212 4.67 25.78 -5.59
CA LEU A 212 3.55 24.98 -5.08
C LEU A 212 2.80 24.19 -6.17
N GLU A 213 3.11 24.40 -7.45
CA GLU A 213 2.44 23.74 -8.58
C GLU A 213 2.59 22.22 -8.55
N GLY A 214 3.70 21.69 -8.02
CA GLY A 214 3.90 20.26 -7.87
C GLY A 214 2.78 19.57 -7.08
N ILE A 215 2.18 20.30 -6.12
CA ILE A 215 1.12 19.78 -5.24
C ILE A 215 -0.25 20.32 -5.65
N PHE A 216 -0.34 21.64 -5.99
CA PHE A 216 -1.61 22.35 -6.11
C PHE A 216 -1.91 22.86 -7.53
N ARG A 217 -1.21 22.38 -8.57
CA ARG A 217 -1.53 22.81 -9.95
C ARG A 217 -3.05 22.73 -10.22
N PRO A 218 -3.64 23.67 -10.95
CA PRO A 218 -5.09 23.74 -11.13
C PRO A 218 -5.72 22.44 -11.64
N SER A 219 -5.00 21.67 -12.45
CA SER A 219 -5.50 20.40 -13.00
C SER A 219 -5.71 19.30 -11.96
N VAL A 220 -4.94 19.28 -10.85
CA VAL A 220 -5.08 18.29 -9.78
C VAL A 220 -6.08 18.68 -8.70
N GLN A 221 -6.47 19.94 -8.65
CA GLN A 221 -7.33 20.46 -7.57
C GLN A 221 -8.69 19.75 -7.46
N PRO A 222 -9.40 19.40 -8.55
CA PRO A 222 -10.64 18.61 -8.43
C PRO A 222 -10.43 17.28 -7.70
N TYR A 223 -9.29 16.62 -7.93
CA TYR A 223 -8.91 15.43 -7.21
C TYR A 223 -8.70 15.72 -5.72
N LEU A 224 -7.90 16.74 -5.39
CA LEU A 224 -7.64 17.12 -3.99
C LEU A 224 -8.94 17.49 -3.25
N ILE A 225 -9.84 18.23 -3.89
CA ILE A 225 -11.17 18.55 -3.33
C ILE A 225 -11.94 17.26 -2.99
N SER A 226 -11.92 16.27 -3.89
CA SER A 226 -12.59 14.98 -3.65
C SER A 226 -11.94 14.19 -2.50
N LEU A 227 -10.61 14.26 -2.39
CA LEU A 227 -9.81 13.59 -1.38
C LEU A 227 -10.00 14.20 0.02
N PHE A 228 -10.06 15.54 0.11
CA PHE A 228 -10.21 16.27 1.38
C PHE A 228 -11.59 16.09 2.05
N ARG A 229 -12.58 15.58 1.31
CA ARG A 229 -13.90 15.21 1.85
C ARG A 229 -13.89 13.88 2.57
N ALA A 230 -12.85 13.07 2.39
CA ALA A 230 -12.74 11.76 3.01
C ALA A 230 -12.14 11.85 4.40
N ASP A 231 -12.70 11.08 5.32
CA ASP A 231 -12.16 10.86 6.67
C ASP A 231 -11.61 9.42 6.74
N PRO A 232 -10.27 9.23 6.76
CA PRO A 232 -9.66 7.91 6.82
C PRO A 232 -10.01 7.13 8.07
N SER A 233 -10.07 7.78 9.23
CA SER A 233 -10.46 7.12 10.50
C SER A 233 -11.89 6.62 10.43
N ALA A 234 -12.82 7.45 9.93
CA ALA A 234 -14.21 7.04 9.78
C ALA A 234 -14.39 5.92 8.73
N ALA A 235 -13.61 5.95 7.63
CA ALA A 235 -13.61 4.88 6.64
C ALA A 235 -13.10 3.56 7.26
N PHE A 236 -12.04 3.61 8.06
CA PHE A 236 -11.46 2.45 8.71
C PHE A 236 -12.36 1.87 9.82
N ALA A 237 -13.06 2.72 10.55
CA ALA A 237 -14.03 2.31 11.58
C ALA A 237 -15.23 1.51 11.03
N ARG A 238 -15.56 1.68 9.76
CA ARG A 238 -16.68 0.98 9.08
C ARG A 238 -16.30 -0.40 8.51
N LEU A 239 -15.07 -0.84 8.70
CA LEU A 239 -14.64 -2.15 8.21
C LEU A 239 -15.21 -3.28 9.08
N ASP A 240 -16.01 -4.15 8.50
CA ASP A 240 -16.61 -5.31 9.18
C ASP A 240 -15.71 -6.56 9.15
N MET A 241 -14.60 -6.50 8.41
CA MET A 241 -13.65 -7.59 8.29
C MET A 241 -12.39 -7.35 9.14
N PRO A 242 -11.60 -8.41 9.41
CA PRO A 242 -10.29 -8.28 10.04
C PRO A 242 -9.41 -7.25 9.33
N ALA A 243 -8.70 -6.45 10.11
CA ALA A 243 -7.79 -5.44 9.60
C ALA A 243 -6.43 -5.50 10.27
N LEU A 244 -5.38 -5.20 9.49
CA LEU A 244 -4.01 -5.05 9.96
C LEU A 244 -3.51 -3.65 9.63
N ILE A 245 -2.96 -2.97 10.65
CA ILE A 245 -2.32 -1.66 10.52
C ILE A 245 -0.83 -1.87 10.70
N ILE A 246 -0.02 -1.41 9.73
CA ILE A 246 1.44 -1.49 9.81
C ILE A 246 2.02 -0.09 9.61
N GLN A 247 2.90 0.32 10.54
CA GLN A 247 3.56 1.61 10.50
C GLN A 247 5.03 1.48 10.91
N GLY A 248 5.89 2.27 10.29
CA GLY A 248 7.29 2.37 10.67
C GLY A 248 7.57 3.53 11.63
N THR A 249 8.54 3.37 12.54
CA THR A 249 8.92 4.45 13.48
C THR A 249 9.69 5.58 12.80
N ASN A 250 10.34 5.30 11.66
CA ASN A 250 11.14 6.27 10.92
C ASN A 250 10.45 6.79 9.65
N ASP A 251 9.12 6.65 9.58
CA ASP A 251 8.32 7.20 8.48
C ASP A 251 8.22 8.72 8.63
N ILE A 252 8.79 9.46 7.66
CA ILE A 252 8.81 10.93 7.63
C ILE A 252 7.56 11.54 6.99
N GLN A 253 6.63 10.74 6.47
CA GLN A 253 5.40 11.22 5.82
C GLN A 253 4.17 11.00 6.71
N VAL A 254 4.04 9.80 7.30
CA VAL A 254 2.93 9.41 8.16
C VAL A 254 3.50 8.85 9.47
N GLY A 255 3.12 9.42 10.58
CA GLY A 255 3.67 9.03 11.87
C GLY A 255 2.94 7.88 12.56
N VAL A 256 3.58 7.30 13.59
CA VAL A 256 2.98 6.25 14.44
C VAL A 256 1.69 6.72 15.12
N GLY A 257 1.53 8.04 15.32
CA GLY A 257 0.29 8.64 15.82
C GLY A 257 -0.93 8.31 14.97
N ASP A 258 -0.80 8.35 13.64
CA ASP A 258 -1.86 7.98 12.70
C ASP A 258 -2.24 6.49 12.84
N ALA A 259 -1.25 5.60 12.93
CA ALA A 259 -1.50 4.17 13.12
C ALA A 259 -2.25 3.87 14.44
N ARG A 260 -1.91 4.57 15.53
CA ARG A 260 -2.61 4.46 16.80
C ARG A 260 -4.04 5.00 16.71
N GLN A 261 -4.27 6.09 15.98
CA GLN A 261 -5.60 6.65 15.76
C GLN A 261 -6.46 5.72 14.91
N LEU A 262 -5.92 5.08 13.87
CA LEU A 262 -6.63 4.02 13.12
C LEU A 262 -6.99 2.84 14.03
N LYS A 263 -6.07 2.43 14.90
CA LYS A 263 -6.34 1.37 15.91
C LYS A 263 -7.43 1.78 16.90
N GLN A 264 -7.51 3.04 17.29
CA GLN A 264 -8.59 3.56 18.12
C GLN A 264 -9.94 3.56 17.37
N ALA A 265 -9.93 3.91 16.09
CA ALA A 265 -11.12 3.89 15.23
C ALA A 265 -11.66 2.47 14.99
N LYS A 266 -10.77 1.46 14.93
CA LYS A 266 -11.13 0.03 14.81
C LYS A 266 -10.37 -0.79 15.86
N PRO A 267 -10.95 -0.92 17.08
CA PRO A 267 -10.25 -1.53 18.22
C PRO A 267 -9.89 -3.00 18.07
N ASP A 268 -10.57 -3.74 17.22
CA ASP A 268 -10.29 -5.15 16.88
C ASP A 268 -9.20 -5.32 15.79
N ALA A 269 -8.79 -4.26 15.09
CA ALA A 269 -7.69 -4.33 14.14
C ALA A 269 -6.37 -4.72 14.82
N GLN A 270 -5.52 -5.48 14.14
CA GLN A 270 -4.16 -5.72 14.59
C GLN A 270 -3.30 -4.48 14.28
N LEU A 271 -2.42 -4.09 15.21
CA LEU A 271 -1.45 -3.01 15.01
C LEU A 271 -0.03 -3.55 15.14
N THR A 272 0.79 -3.29 14.13
CA THR A 272 2.22 -3.57 14.14
C THR A 272 2.99 -2.28 13.89
N VAL A 273 3.89 -1.93 14.81
CA VAL A 273 4.85 -0.83 14.63
C VAL A 273 6.23 -1.42 14.44
N ILE A 274 6.86 -1.16 13.29
CA ILE A 274 8.15 -1.73 12.90
C ILE A 274 9.24 -0.68 13.17
N GLU A 275 10.15 -1.03 14.06
CA GLU A 275 11.25 -0.14 14.44
C GLU A 275 12.19 0.15 13.25
N GLY A 276 12.54 1.41 13.06
CA GLY A 276 13.43 1.87 11.99
C GLY A 276 12.84 1.83 10.57
N MET A 277 11.61 1.31 10.37
CA MET A 277 11.01 1.26 9.05
C MET A 277 10.52 2.65 8.62
N ASN A 278 10.84 3.01 7.38
CA ASN A 278 10.39 4.25 6.76
C ASN A 278 9.17 4.06 5.82
N HIS A 279 8.72 5.17 5.19
CA HIS A 279 7.55 5.17 4.33
C HIS A 279 7.64 4.22 3.12
N VAL A 280 8.85 4.02 2.57
CA VAL A 280 9.10 3.08 1.45
C VAL A 280 9.51 1.69 1.93
N MET A 281 9.15 1.34 3.19
CA MET A 281 9.28 -0.01 3.76
C MET A 281 10.74 -0.47 3.94
N ARG A 282 11.68 0.43 4.18
CA ARG A 282 13.10 0.14 4.42
C ARG A 282 13.47 0.40 5.87
N ILE A 283 14.38 -0.41 6.43
CA ILE A 283 15.01 -0.07 7.71
C ILE A 283 16.13 0.92 7.40
N VAL A 284 15.96 2.16 7.83
CA VAL A 284 16.94 3.24 7.64
C VAL A 284 17.00 4.11 8.89
N PRO A 285 18.18 4.68 9.23
CA PRO A 285 18.30 5.60 10.34
C PRO A 285 17.37 6.82 10.19
N ASN A 286 16.99 7.42 11.32
CA ASN A 286 16.22 8.66 11.34
C ASN A 286 17.09 9.87 10.96
N ASN A 287 17.56 9.88 9.72
CA ASN A 287 18.39 10.94 9.14
C ASN A 287 17.84 11.27 7.74
N VAL A 288 17.47 12.52 7.53
CA VAL A 288 16.78 12.99 6.30
C VAL A 288 17.54 12.60 5.02
N LYS A 289 18.87 12.73 4.99
CA LYS A 289 19.66 12.37 3.80
C LYS A 289 19.57 10.89 3.47
N GLN A 290 19.65 10.00 4.47
CA GLN A 290 19.55 8.56 4.28
C GLN A 290 18.10 8.14 3.98
N GLN A 291 17.14 8.81 4.60
CA GLN A 291 15.71 8.63 4.28
C GLN A 291 15.46 8.90 2.79
N LEU A 292 15.81 10.09 2.30
CA LEU A 292 15.62 10.48 0.90
C LEU A 292 16.40 9.58 -0.08
N ALA A 293 17.62 9.17 0.27
CA ALA A 293 18.40 8.25 -0.55
C ALA A 293 17.69 6.90 -0.74
N SER A 294 17.01 6.39 0.30
CA SER A 294 16.28 5.12 0.25
C SER A 294 15.11 5.11 -0.72
N TYR A 295 14.54 6.27 -1.04
CA TYR A 295 13.48 6.40 -2.03
C TYR A 295 13.96 6.15 -3.47
N ASN A 296 15.28 6.21 -3.67
CA ASN A 296 15.93 6.01 -4.98
C ASN A 296 16.83 4.77 -5.04
N ASP A 297 16.72 3.88 -4.05
CA ASP A 297 17.51 2.66 -4.03
C ASP A 297 16.65 1.39 -4.10
N PRO A 298 16.41 0.86 -5.31
CA PRO A 298 15.64 -0.38 -5.47
C PRO A 298 16.40 -1.61 -4.96
N LYS A 299 17.69 -1.52 -4.60
CA LYS A 299 18.49 -2.65 -4.09
C LYS A 299 18.31 -2.87 -2.59
N LEU A 300 17.94 -1.82 -1.84
CA LEU A 300 17.69 -1.97 -0.41
C LEU A 300 16.58 -3.01 -0.16
N PRO A 301 16.79 -3.93 0.81
CA PRO A 301 15.77 -4.90 1.16
C PRO A 301 14.57 -4.22 1.84
N LEU A 302 13.40 -4.83 1.75
CA LEU A 302 12.27 -4.47 2.62
C LEU A 302 12.61 -4.81 4.08
N ALA A 303 11.98 -4.10 5.02
CA ALA A 303 11.98 -4.50 6.43
C ALA A 303 11.52 -5.96 6.54
N ALA A 304 12.37 -6.84 7.09
CA ALA A 304 12.09 -8.28 7.12
C ALA A 304 10.80 -8.60 7.88
N GLU A 305 10.56 -7.89 8.97
CA GLU A 305 9.36 -8.04 9.80
C GLU A 305 8.07 -7.70 9.02
N LEU A 306 8.11 -6.77 8.08
CA LEU A 306 6.94 -6.41 7.27
C LEU A 306 6.32 -7.61 6.56
N GLY A 307 7.14 -8.37 5.85
CA GLY A 307 6.68 -9.57 5.14
C GLY A 307 6.09 -10.61 6.08
N GLN A 308 6.77 -10.87 7.19
CA GLN A 308 6.33 -11.83 8.20
C GLN A 308 4.96 -11.46 8.78
N ARG A 309 4.75 -10.18 9.14
CA ARG A 309 3.49 -9.71 9.73
C ARG A 309 2.33 -9.81 8.74
N ILE A 310 2.55 -9.44 7.48
CA ILE A 310 1.53 -9.57 6.44
C ILE A 310 1.17 -11.04 6.19
N VAL A 311 2.16 -11.90 6.05
CA VAL A 311 1.95 -13.34 5.82
C VAL A 311 1.20 -13.96 7.01
N SER A 312 1.65 -13.74 8.24
CA SER A 312 0.98 -14.27 9.44
C SER A 312 -0.47 -13.78 9.58
N PHE A 313 -0.75 -12.52 9.23
CA PHE A 313 -2.12 -12.00 9.21
C PHE A 313 -2.98 -12.76 8.20
N ILE A 314 -2.49 -12.95 6.97
CA ILE A 314 -3.24 -13.63 5.90
C ILE A 314 -3.49 -15.11 6.25
N GLU A 315 -2.49 -15.80 6.79
CA GLU A 315 -2.61 -17.19 7.25
C GLU A 315 -3.58 -17.36 8.43
N GLY A 316 -3.71 -16.33 9.25
CA GLY A 316 -4.66 -16.31 10.39
C GLY A 316 -6.11 -15.99 9.99
N LEU A 317 -6.39 -15.60 8.74
CA LEU A 317 -7.75 -15.33 8.29
C LEU A 317 -8.52 -16.64 8.13
N GLN A 318 -9.65 -16.76 8.85
CA GLN A 318 -10.55 -17.90 8.67
C GLN A 318 -11.20 -17.83 7.29
N PRO A 319 -11.39 -18.96 6.61
CA PRO A 319 -12.23 -19.02 5.41
C PRO A 319 -13.64 -18.53 5.76
N ARG A 320 -14.13 -17.55 5.03
CA ARG A 320 -15.54 -17.12 5.12
C ARG A 320 -16.43 -17.93 4.19
#